data_689dc71905f35fd5717e2192751824f3
#
_entry.id   689dc71905f35fd5717e2192751824f3
#
_cell.length_a   1.000
_cell.length_b   1.000
_cell.length_c   1.000
_cell.angle_alpha   90.00
_cell.angle_beta   90.00
_cell.angle_gamma   90.00
#
_symmetry.space_group_name_H-M   'P 1'
#
loop_
_entity.id
_entity.type
_entity.pdbx_description
1 polymer ?
#
loop_
_entity_poly.entity_id
_entity_poly.type
_entity_poly.pdbx_seq_one_letter_code
_entity_poly.pdbx_strand_id
1 'polypeptide(L)'
;MSSHTQAASSPGWLIYDLHVAQILVLWRTIHRAGEQFTARCFISPLSSPRLPLKPNLGILLSGRGSNFEAIAANVLSGKLDCEIGFVFSNRANAAGLARARELGFACGTLESKGIDRDEYDRQVADLLREHAVDFVCLAGYMRLLSGHFVHQFRNRILNIHPSLLPAFPGLDAQYQAWIHGVKIAGCTVHFVDEDLDSGPILMQAAVPVLDDDTPETLSARILVEEHRIYSEAIAWVLTGNYRIEGRRVIKT
;
A
#
# COMPACT_ATOMS: atom_id res chain seq x y z
N MET A 1 50.51 -36.91 -3.04
CA MET A 1 50.94 -35.73 -3.79
C MET A 1 49.68 -34.86 -3.88
N SER A 2 49.51 -33.94 -2.90
CA SER A 2 49.79 -32.48 -3.03
C SER A 2 48.89 -31.88 -4.11
N SER A 3 48.06 -30.95 -3.87
CA SER A 3 48.22 -29.71 -3.08
C SER A 3 46.89 -28.97 -2.92
N HIS A 4 46.80 -28.25 -1.81
CA HIS A 4 45.87 -27.20 -1.42
C HIS A 4 45.60 -26.15 -2.48
N THR A 5 44.36 -25.62 -2.50
CA THR A 5 44.22 -24.15 -2.55
C THR A 5 42.95 -23.70 -1.83
N GLN A 6 43.13 -22.87 -0.81
CA GLN A 6 42.13 -22.10 -0.09
C GLN A 6 41.55 -21.00 -0.98
N ALA A 7 40.24 -20.79 -0.90
CA ALA A 7 39.62 -19.56 -1.37
C ALA A 7 39.14 -18.73 -0.16
N ALA A 8 39.62 -17.51 -0.10
CA ALA A 8 39.43 -16.53 0.95
C ALA A 8 38.02 -15.98 1.04
N SER A 9 37.52 -15.94 2.27
CA SER A 9 36.31 -15.22 2.65
C SER A 9 36.62 -13.71 2.83
N SER A 10 35.86 -12.85 2.19
CA SER A 10 35.90 -11.41 2.40
C SER A 10 35.08 -11.02 3.65
N PRO A 11 35.58 -10.21 4.57
CA PRO A 11 34.82 -9.77 5.74
C PRO A 11 34.15 -8.43 5.48
N GLY A 12 32.83 -8.40 5.48
CA GLY A 12 31.98 -7.20 5.36
C GLY A 12 31.69 -6.48 6.69
N TRP A 13 32.63 -6.40 7.65
CA TRP A 13 32.39 -5.84 9.00
C TRP A 13 33.42 -4.81 9.47
N LEU A 14 33.99 -4.01 8.59
CA LEU A 14 35.11 -3.13 8.95
C LEU A 14 34.85 -1.62 8.87
N ILE A 15 33.60 -1.15 8.81
CA ILE A 15 33.31 0.30 8.69
C ILE A 15 32.75 0.93 9.99
N TYR A 16 32.39 0.16 11.02
CA TYR A 16 31.80 0.72 12.25
C TYR A 16 32.77 1.00 13.38
N ASP A 17 34.04 0.57 13.32
CA ASP A 17 34.97 0.64 14.48
C ASP A 17 35.87 1.88 14.51
N LEU A 18 35.98 2.67 13.46
CA LEU A 18 36.91 3.81 13.43
C LEU A 18 36.39 5.05 14.16
N HIS A 19 35.06 5.21 14.32
CA HIS A 19 34.52 6.38 15.03
C HIS A 19 34.53 6.24 16.56
N VAL A 20 34.41 5.03 17.07
CA VAL A 20 34.45 4.76 18.53
C VAL A 20 35.85 4.85 19.07
N ALA A 21 36.86 4.44 18.34
CA ALA A 21 38.25 4.51 18.74
C ALA A 21 38.77 5.95 18.87
N GLN A 22 38.33 6.88 18.03
CA GLN A 22 38.71 8.29 18.12
C GLN A 22 38.13 9.00 19.35
N ILE A 23 36.93 8.65 19.77
CA ILE A 23 36.29 9.23 20.96
C ILE A 23 36.97 8.77 22.24
N LEU A 24 37.38 7.52 22.31
CA LEU A 24 38.11 6.96 23.47
C LEU A 24 39.53 7.51 23.62
N VAL A 25 40.22 7.84 22.55
CA VAL A 25 41.54 8.47 22.58
C VAL A 25 41.47 9.91 23.12
N LEU A 26 40.46 10.69 22.69
CA LEU A 26 40.25 12.05 23.22
C LEU A 26 39.91 12.04 24.72
N TRP A 27 39.13 11.06 25.19
CA TRP A 27 38.75 10.95 26.60
C TRP A 27 39.97 10.64 27.52
N ARG A 28 40.92 9.83 27.07
CA ARG A 28 42.17 9.53 27.84
C ARG A 28 43.15 10.68 27.90
N THR A 29 43.14 11.57 26.91
CA THR A 29 44.08 12.73 26.88
C THR A 29 43.62 13.84 27.82
N ILE A 30 42.31 14.02 28.01
CA ILE A 30 41.74 15.09 28.85
C ILE A 30 41.89 14.77 30.38
N HIS A 31 41.90 13.51 30.76
CA HIS A 31 42.01 13.11 32.18
C HIS A 31 43.41 13.18 32.78
N ARG A 32 44.44 13.52 31.97
CA ARG A 32 45.85 13.57 32.47
C ARG A 32 46.29 14.97 32.88
N ALA A 33 45.51 16.00 32.67
CA ALA A 33 45.92 17.39 32.87
C ALA A 33 45.33 18.11 34.11
N GLY A 34 44.69 17.44 35.04
CA GLY A 34 44.36 17.96 36.39
C GLY A 34 43.65 19.30 36.52
N GLU A 35 43.10 19.87 35.45
CA GLU A 35 42.37 21.13 35.48
C GLU A 35 40.84 20.92 35.35
N GLN A 36 40.11 21.44 36.34
CA GLN A 36 38.64 21.45 36.31
C GLN A 36 38.13 22.44 35.27
N PHE A 37 38.03 22.00 34.02
CA PHE A 37 37.30 22.72 32.98
C PHE A 37 35.86 22.26 32.96
N THR A 38 34.95 23.11 33.41
CA THR A 38 33.50 22.92 33.17
C THR A 38 33.18 23.26 31.71
N ALA A 39 33.58 22.37 30.81
CA ALA A 39 33.12 22.46 29.40
C ALA A 39 31.65 22.00 29.32
N ARG A 40 30.73 22.95 29.29
CA ARG A 40 29.39 22.67 28.79
C ARG A 40 29.50 22.31 27.31
N CYS A 41 29.64 21.04 27.02
CA CYS A 41 29.53 20.53 25.68
C CYS A 41 28.05 20.65 25.25
N PHE A 42 27.73 21.71 24.53
CA PHE A 42 26.47 21.79 23.77
C PHE A 42 26.63 20.79 22.59
N ILE A 43 26.35 19.53 22.85
CA ILE A 43 26.06 18.60 21.75
C ILE A 43 24.67 18.96 21.28
N SER A 44 24.58 19.87 20.30
CA SER A 44 23.38 19.95 19.47
C SER A 44 23.21 18.55 18.84
N PRO A 45 22.06 17.90 19.00
CA PRO A 45 21.83 16.68 18.27
C PRO A 45 21.90 17.06 16.79
N LEU A 46 22.93 16.55 16.10
CA LEU A 46 22.96 16.53 14.64
C LEU A 46 21.66 15.81 14.24
N SER A 47 20.63 16.59 13.89
CA SER A 47 19.47 16.05 13.24
C SER A 47 19.95 15.52 11.91
N SER A 48 20.19 14.22 11.86
CA SER A 48 20.31 13.52 10.60
C SER A 48 19.11 13.96 9.76
N PRO A 49 19.27 14.39 8.50
CA PRO A 49 18.14 14.65 7.66
C PRO A 49 17.31 13.37 7.63
N ARG A 50 16.14 13.37 8.28
CA ARG A 50 15.17 12.30 8.10
C ARG A 50 14.82 12.33 6.62
N LEU A 51 15.18 11.29 5.91
CA LEU A 51 14.61 11.06 4.60
C LEU A 51 13.10 11.21 4.76
N PRO A 52 12.42 11.91 3.85
CA PRO A 52 10.97 12.00 3.92
C PRO A 52 10.42 10.58 4.01
N LEU A 53 9.61 10.32 5.04
CA LEU A 53 8.97 9.03 5.21
C LEU A 53 8.12 8.78 3.98
N LYS A 54 8.33 7.64 3.32
CA LYS A 54 7.49 7.25 2.18
C LYS A 54 6.06 7.07 2.66
N PRO A 55 5.07 7.45 1.84
CA PRO A 55 3.68 7.17 2.14
C PRO A 55 3.45 5.67 2.34
N ASN A 56 2.62 5.32 3.31
CA ASN A 56 2.42 3.95 3.75
C ASN A 56 1.00 3.47 3.39
N LEU A 57 0.90 2.40 2.62
CA LEU A 57 -0.36 1.84 2.15
C LEU A 57 -0.87 0.73 3.08
N GLY A 58 -2.16 0.77 3.39
CA GLY A 58 -2.91 -0.38 3.90
C GLY A 58 -3.71 -1.02 2.78
N ILE A 59 -3.56 -2.32 2.55
CA ILE A 59 -4.28 -3.01 1.48
C ILE A 59 -5.31 -3.94 2.09
N LEU A 60 -6.59 -3.75 1.73
CA LEU A 60 -7.70 -4.58 2.17
C LEU A 60 -8.16 -5.48 1.02
N LEU A 61 -8.26 -6.78 1.28
CA LEU A 61 -8.68 -7.79 0.30
C LEU A 61 -9.57 -8.88 0.93
N SER A 62 -10.30 -9.62 0.08
CA SER A 62 -11.16 -10.73 0.56
C SER A 62 -10.91 -12.06 -0.19
N GLY A 63 -10.07 -12.07 -1.23
CA GLY A 63 -9.94 -13.21 -2.12
C GLY A 63 -8.51 -13.44 -2.62
N ARG A 64 -8.37 -13.67 -3.94
CA ARG A 64 -7.10 -13.99 -4.61
C ARG A 64 -6.02 -12.94 -4.39
N GLY A 65 -6.38 -11.66 -4.43
CA GLY A 65 -5.45 -10.55 -4.21
C GLY A 65 -4.62 -10.17 -5.44
N SER A 66 -5.09 -10.39 -6.66
CA SER A 66 -4.34 -10.07 -7.88
C SER A 66 -3.99 -8.58 -8.00
N ASN A 67 -4.90 -7.69 -7.62
CA ASN A 67 -4.62 -6.26 -7.56
C ASN A 67 -3.58 -5.93 -6.47
N PHE A 68 -3.63 -6.60 -5.31
CA PHE A 68 -2.57 -6.49 -4.31
C PHE A 68 -1.21 -6.93 -4.87
N GLU A 69 -1.15 -8.08 -5.57
CA GLU A 69 0.10 -8.57 -6.15
C GLU A 69 0.68 -7.58 -7.17
N ALA A 70 -0.16 -6.96 -7.99
CA ALA A 70 0.27 -5.94 -8.95
C ALA A 70 0.84 -4.68 -8.25
N ILE A 71 0.17 -4.20 -7.19
CA ILE A 71 0.66 -3.09 -6.37
C ILE A 71 1.98 -3.47 -5.71
N ALA A 72 2.07 -4.65 -5.07
CA ALA A 72 3.26 -5.14 -4.39
C ALA A 72 4.46 -5.25 -5.34
N ALA A 73 4.26 -5.77 -6.56
CA ALA A 73 5.30 -5.85 -7.57
C ALA A 73 5.83 -4.47 -7.97
N ASN A 74 4.95 -3.48 -8.10
CA ASN A 74 5.34 -2.10 -8.43
C ASN A 74 6.06 -1.39 -7.27
N VAL A 75 5.70 -1.67 -6.03
CA VAL A 75 6.41 -1.19 -4.83
C VAL A 75 7.80 -1.82 -4.74
N LEU A 76 7.89 -3.15 -4.84
CA LEU A 76 9.16 -3.89 -4.75
C LEU A 76 10.13 -3.55 -5.88
N SER A 77 9.64 -3.24 -7.08
CA SER A 77 10.46 -2.79 -8.21
C SER A 77 10.83 -1.31 -8.16
N GLY A 78 10.33 -0.54 -7.20
CA GLY A 78 10.56 0.91 -7.09
C GLY A 78 9.78 1.76 -8.10
N LYS A 79 8.81 1.19 -8.83
CA LYS A 79 7.92 1.94 -9.72
C LYS A 79 6.89 2.76 -8.95
N LEU A 80 6.47 2.29 -7.79
CA LEU A 80 5.63 2.99 -6.81
C LEU A 80 6.51 3.42 -5.63
N ASP A 81 6.65 4.73 -5.43
CA ASP A 81 7.45 5.30 -4.35
C ASP A 81 6.65 5.40 -3.05
N CYS A 82 6.33 4.25 -2.48
CA CYS A 82 5.61 4.09 -1.22
C CYS A 82 6.00 2.78 -0.54
N GLU A 83 5.46 2.55 0.65
CA GLU A 83 5.58 1.30 1.38
C GLU A 83 4.21 0.63 1.51
N ILE A 84 4.19 -0.69 1.73
CA ILE A 84 2.99 -1.43 2.13
C ILE A 84 3.15 -1.75 3.61
N GLY A 85 2.48 -0.99 4.47
CA GLY A 85 2.57 -1.14 5.91
C GLY A 85 1.76 -2.31 6.44
N PHE A 86 0.61 -2.58 5.84
CA PHE A 86 -0.24 -3.67 6.30
C PHE A 86 -1.16 -4.21 5.20
N VAL A 87 -1.27 -5.53 5.13
CA VAL A 87 -2.23 -6.23 4.26
C VAL A 87 -3.27 -6.90 5.14
N PHE A 88 -4.53 -6.53 4.97
CA PHE A 88 -5.63 -7.03 5.78
C PHE A 88 -6.63 -7.83 4.95
N SER A 89 -7.15 -8.90 5.55
CA SER A 89 -8.29 -9.62 4.98
C SER A 89 -9.35 -9.91 6.05
N ASN A 90 -10.62 -9.76 5.66
CA ASN A 90 -11.76 -10.24 6.46
C ASN A 90 -11.97 -11.76 6.36
N ARG A 91 -11.10 -12.48 5.63
CA ARG A 91 -11.13 -13.93 5.46
C ARG A 91 -9.75 -14.52 5.72
N ALA A 92 -9.64 -15.35 6.74
CA ALA A 92 -8.36 -15.95 7.15
C ALA A 92 -7.72 -16.82 6.05
N ASN A 93 -8.54 -17.42 5.18
CA ASN A 93 -8.12 -18.29 4.08
C ASN A 93 -7.97 -17.56 2.73
N ALA A 94 -7.94 -16.22 2.71
CA ALA A 94 -7.72 -15.47 1.49
C ALA A 94 -6.33 -15.76 0.91
N ALA A 95 -6.26 -16.15 -0.37
CA ALA A 95 -5.00 -16.45 -1.04
C ALA A 95 -4.06 -15.24 -1.08
N GLY A 96 -4.62 -14.02 -1.26
CA GLY A 96 -3.84 -12.79 -1.19
C GLY A 96 -3.15 -12.56 0.16
N LEU A 97 -3.74 -13.02 1.27
CA LEU A 97 -3.10 -12.96 2.59
C LEU A 97 -1.93 -13.95 2.72
N ALA A 98 -2.06 -15.14 2.15
CA ALA A 98 -0.95 -16.09 2.06
C ALA A 98 0.20 -15.49 1.22
N ARG A 99 -0.13 -14.88 0.09
CA ARG A 99 0.84 -14.22 -0.77
C ARG A 99 1.54 -13.04 -0.08
N ALA A 100 0.83 -12.27 0.73
CA ALA A 100 1.42 -11.18 1.52
C ALA A 100 2.50 -11.70 2.48
N ARG A 101 2.24 -12.82 3.17
CA ARG A 101 3.23 -13.47 4.06
C ARG A 101 4.47 -13.95 3.29
N GLU A 102 4.28 -14.58 2.13
CA GLU A 102 5.38 -15.03 1.27
C GLU A 102 6.27 -13.88 0.81
N LEU A 103 5.68 -12.72 0.52
CA LEU A 103 6.39 -11.51 0.13
C LEU A 103 7.01 -10.74 1.31
N GLY A 104 6.79 -11.19 2.56
CA GLY A 104 7.34 -10.58 3.77
C GLY A 104 6.60 -9.34 4.27
N PHE A 105 5.38 -9.06 3.78
CA PHE A 105 4.58 -7.94 4.26
C PHE A 105 3.91 -8.28 5.60
N ALA A 106 3.82 -7.29 6.49
CA ALA A 106 2.98 -7.38 7.67
C ALA A 106 1.52 -7.59 7.24
N CYS A 107 0.86 -8.59 7.79
CA CYS A 107 -0.50 -8.90 7.39
C CYS A 107 -1.30 -9.56 8.50
N GLY A 108 -2.62 -9.38 8.44
CA GLY A 108 -3.52 -9.90 9.46
C GLY A 108 -4.94 -10.12 8.97
N THR A 109 -5.73 -10.73 9.84
CA THR A 109 -7.15 -11.00 9.62
C THR A 109 -7.91 -10.81 10.93
N LEU A 110 -9.17 -10.44 10.81
CA LEU A 110 -10.10 -10.36 11.93
C LEU A 110 -11.41 -11.02 11.50
N GLU A 111 -11.92 -11.92 12.32
CA GLU A 111 -13.22 -12.53 12.07
C GLU A 111 -14.34 -11.56 12.41
N SER A 112 -15.28 -11.39 11.45
CA SER A 112 -16.41 -10.47 11.63
C SER A 112 -17.67 -11.13 12.18
N LYS A 113 -17.66 -12.45 12.38
CA LYS A 113 -18.85 -13.19 12.81
C LYS A 113 -19.30 -12.76 14.21
N GLY A 114 -20.52 -12.25 14.28
CA GLY A 114 -21.12 -11.82 15.56
C GLY A 114 -20.67 -10.44 16.04
N ILE A 115 -19.85 -9.73 15.28
CA ILE A 115 -19.41 -8.36 15.57
C ILE A 115 -20.24 -7.39 14.73
N ASP A 116 -20.74 -6.32 15.37
CA ASP A 116 -21.38 -5.21 14.67
C ASP A 116 -20.45 -4.59 13.62
N ARG A 117 -21.01 -4.07 12.52
CA ARG A 117 -20.21 -3.51 11.41
C ARG A 117 -19.33 -2.36 11.86
N ASP A 118 -19.88 -1.42 12.62
CA ASP A 118 -19.13 -0.24 13.05
C ASP A 118 -18.03 -0.60 14.04
N GLU A 119 -18.30 -1.57 14.95
CA GLU A 119 -17.29 -2.08 15.88
C GLU A 119 -16.16 -2.83 15.16
N TYR A 120 -16.53 -3.68 14.20
CA TYR A 120 -15.54 -4.38 13.37
C TYR A 120 -14.63 -3.41 12.62
N ASP A 121 -15.23 -2.41 11.97
CA ASP A 121 -14.49 -1.45 11.16
C ASP A 121 -13.64 -0.51 12.04
N ARG A 122 -14.05 -0.22 13.30
CA ARG A 122 -13.16 0.46 14.25
C ARG A 122 -11.92 -0.36 14.55
N GLN A 123 -12.05 -1.65 14.82
CA GLN A 123 -10.92 -2.53 15.08
C GLN A 123 -9.99 -2.62 13.86
N VAL A 124 -10.53 -2.69 12.64
CA VAL A 124 -9.71 -2.66 11.41
C VAL A 124 -9.00 -1.32 11.25
N ALA A 125 -9.68 -0.21 11.53
CA ALA A 125 -9.08 1.12 11.45
C ALA A 125 -7.97 1.32 12.50
N ASP A 126 -8.12 0.76 13.69
CA ASP A 126 -7.10 0.77 14.74
C ASP A 126 -5.86 0.00 14.30
N LEU A 127 -6.02 -1.21 13.75
CA LEU A 127 -4.92 -1.98 13.17
C LEU A 127 -4.16 -1.21 12.08
N LEU A 128 -4.88 -0.54 11.19
CA LEU A 128 -4.24 0.26 10.14
C LEU A 128 -3.44 1.44 10.72
N ARG A 129 -3.96 2.07 11.78
CA ARG A 129 -3.26 3.16 12.48
C ARG A 129 -2.01 2.69 13.21
N GLU A 130 -2.07 1.52 13.87
CA GLU A 130 -0.92 0.90 14.53
C GLU A 130 0.23 0.64 13.54
N HIS A 131 -0.11 0.38 12.27
CA HIS A 131 0.85 0.21 11.18
C HIS A 131 1.15 1.50 10.41
N ALA A 132 0.79 2.67 10.97
CA ALA A 132 1.03 3.98 10.39
C ALA A 132 0.55 4.13 8.93
N VAL A 133 -0.60 3.54 8.59
CA VAL A 133 -1.17 3.60 7.25
C VAL A 133 -1.67 5.01 6.93
N ASP A 134 -1.20 5.58 5.83
CA ASP A 134 -1.61 6.88 5.30
C ASP A 134 -2.80 6.75 4.35
N PHE A 135 -2.77 5.79 3.44
CA PHE A 135 -3.81 5.53 2.45
C PHE A 135 -4.26 4.07 2.47
N VAL A 136 -5.55 3.86 2.28
CA VAL A 136 -6.17 2.54 2.22
C VAL A 136 -6.51 2.20 0.78
N CYS A 137 -6.09 1.03 0.30
CA CYS A 137 -6.40 0.51 -1.02
C CYS A 137 -7.30 -0.73 -0.91
N LEU A 138 -8.53 -0.63 -1.41
CA LEU A 138 -9.44 -1.78 -1.49
C LEU A 138 -9.12 -2.59 -2.75
N ALA A 139 -8.52 -3.76 -2.57
CA ALA A 139 -8.10 -4.66 -3.65
C ALA A 139 -8.99 -5.91 -3.68
N GLY A 140 -10.26 -5.74 -4.02
CA GLY A 140 -11.27 -6.79 -3.95
C GLY A 140 -11.71 -7.08 -2.52
N TYR A 141 -11.96 -6.06 -1.73
CA TYR A 141 -12.51 -6.15 -0.39
C TYR A 141 -14.04 -6.24 -0.44
N MET A 142 -14.59 -7.40 -0.10
CA MET A 142 -16.01 -7.74 -0.28
C MET A 142 -16.85 -7.40 0.97
N ARG A 143 -16.63 -6.23 1.56
CA ARG A 143 -17.44 -5.69 2.66
C ARG A 143 -17.70 -4.20 2.42
N LEU A 144 -18.89 -3.76 2.75
CA LEU A 144 -19.18 -2.33 2.82
C LEU A 144 -18.55 -1.75 4.08
N LEU A 145 -17.79 -0.69 3.91
CA LEU A 145 -17.20 0.05 5.01
C LEU A 145 -18.27 0.85 5.75
N SER A 146 -18.11 1.02 7.04
CA SER A 146 -18.96 1.89 7.84
C SER A 146 -18.64 3.36 7.59
N GLY A 147 -19.63 4.25 7.82
CA GLY A 147 -19.40 5.69 7.74
C GLY A 147 -18.27 6.15 8.68
N HIS A 148 -18.15 5.52 9.87
CA HIS A 148 -17.05 5.79 10.79
C HIS A 148 -15.67 5.53 10.17
N PHE A 149 -15.49 4.39 9.48
CA PHE A 149 -14.23 4.05 8.80
C PHE A 149 -13.93 5.03 7.68
N VAL A 150 -14.94 5.35 6.85
CA VAL A 150 -14.81 6.31 5.75
C VAL A 150 -14.41 7.68 6.27
N HIS A 151 -15.00 8.15 7.36
CA HIS A 151 -14.62 9.42 7.99
C HIS A 151 -13.18 9.46 8.51
N GLN A 152 -12.70 8.36 9.12
CA GLN A 152 -11.31 8.29 9.62
C GLN A 152 -10.28 8.39 8.50
N PHE A 153 -10.57 7.81 7.34
CA PHE A 153 -9.70 7.83 6.16
C PHE A 153 -10.28 8.68 5.04
N ARG A 154 -10.99 9.76 5.37
CA ARG A 154 -11.64 10.63 4.37
C ARG A 154 -10.65 11.08 3.31
N ASN A 155 -11.03 10.90 2.03
CA ASN A 155 -10.20 11.18 0.85
C ASN A 155 -8.84 10.43 0.84
N ARG A 156 -8.77 9.31 1.56
CA ARG A 156 -7.58 8.45 1.63
C ARG A 156 -7.90 6.97 1.42
N ILE A 157 -9.12 6.64 0.98
CA ILE A 157 -9.51 5.29 0.61
C ILE A 157 -9.70 5.25 -0.89
N LEU A 158 -8.98 4.36 -1.56
CA LEU A 158 -9.08 4.09 -2.98
C LEU A 158 -9.71 2.73 -3.20
N ASN A 159 -10.59 2.63 -4.20
CA ASN A 159 -11.15 1.36 -4.65
C ASN A 159 -10.91 1.19 -6.15
N ILE A 160 -10.70 -0.04 -6.58
CA ILE A 160 -10.76 -0.45 -7.98
C ILE A 160 -12.05 -1.22 -8.22
N HIS A 161 -12.88 -0.74 -9.15
CA HIS A 161 -14.16 -1.34 -9.51
C HIS A 161 -14.13 -1.79 -10.97
N PRO A 162 -14.54 -3.04 -11.27
CA PRO A 162 -14.42 -3.62 -12.62
C PRO A 162 -15.53 -3.22 -13.57
N SER A 163 -15.89 -1.94 -13.58
CA SER A 163 -16.78 -1.33 -14.57
C SER A 163 -16.42 0.13 -14.84
N LEU A 164 -17.00 0.71 -15.88
CA LEU A 164 -16.93 2.15 -16.15
C LEU A 164 -18.03 2.86 -15.34
N LEU A 165 -17.76 3.13 -14.05
CA LEU A 165 -18.71 3.86 -13.20
C LEU A 165 -19.16 5.18 -13.86
N PRO A 166 -20.43 5.56 -13.74
CA PRO A 166 -21.45 5.01 -12.82
C PRO A 166 -22.22 3.79 -13.36
N ALA A 167 -21.80 3.17 -14.46
CA ALA A 167 -22.42 1.95 -14.96
C ALA A 167 -22.03 0.73 -14.12
N PHE A 168 -22.98 -0.16 -13.86
CA PHE A 168 -22.79 -1.45 -13.19
C PHE A 168 -22.08 -1.36 -11.83
N PRO A 169 -22.59 -0.59 -10.85
CA PRO A 169 -22.08 -0.59 -9.50
C PRO A 169 -22.37 -1.92 -8.79
N GLY A 170 -21.64 -2.23 -7.71
CA GLY A 170 -21.86 -3.40 -6.88
C GLY A 170 -21.19 -4.66 -7.42
N LEU A 171 -21.77 -5.82 -7.09
CA LEU A 171 -21.16 -7.12 -7.37
C LEU A 171 -21.33 -7.55 -8.83
N ASP A 172 -20.42 -8.41 -9.28
CA ASP A 172 -20.46 -9.08 -10.60
C ASP A 172 -20.55 -8.10 -11.79
N ALA A 173 -19.94 -6.93 -11.69
CA ALA A 173 -20.03 -5.86 -12.69
C ALA A 173 -19.62 -6.30 -14.11
N GLN A 174 -18.61 -7.19 -14.23
CA GLN A 174 -18.18 -7.75 -15.52
C GLN A 174 -19.28 -8.63 -16.14
N TYR A 175 -19.93 -9.47 -15.31
CA TYR A 175 -21.06 -10.28 -15.76
C TYR A 175 -22.25 -9.40 -16.16
N GLN A 176 -22.53 -8.35 -15.39
CA GLN A 176 -23.57 -7.38 -15.73
C GLN A 176 -23.29 -6.72 -17.10
N ALA A 177 -22.06 -6.26 -17.32
CA ALA A 177 -21.66 -5.65 -18.59
C ALA A 177 -21.83 -6.63 -19.76
N TRP A 178 -21.41 -7.88 -19.59
CA TRP A 178 -21.52 -8.92 -20.61
C TRP A 178 -22.98 -9.24 -20.96
N ILE A 179 -23.83 -9.49 -19.94
CA ILE A 179 -25.24 -9.87 -20.19
C ILE A 179 -26.08 -8.74 -20.75
N HIS A 180 -25.72 -7.48 -20.49
CA HIS A 180 -26.36 -6.31 -21.08
C HIS A 180 -25.93 -6.06 -22.54
N GLY A 181 -24.94 -6.80 -23.04
CA GLY A 181 -24.47 -6.69 -24.41
C GLY A 181 -23.81 -5.36 -24.74
N VAL A 182 -23.18 -4.70 -23.75
CA VAL A 182 -22.42 -3.47 -24.00
C VAL A 182 -21.26 -3.76 -24.94
N LYS A 183 -20.83 -2.77 -25.71
CA LYS A 183 -19.68 -2.92 -26.62
C LYS A 183 -18.39 -2.41 -26.04
N ILE A 184 -18.47 -1.64 -24.95
CA ILE A 184 -17.32 -1.11 -24.19
C ILE A 184 -17.57 -1.38 -22.71
N ALA A 185 -16.61 -2.00 -22.06
CA ALA A 185 -16.54 -2.20 -20.62
C ALA A 185 -15.23 -1.59 -20.07
N GLY A 186 -14.84 -1.89 -18.84
CA GLY A 186 -13.59 -1.39 -18.30
C GLY A 186 -13.56 -1.41 -16.77
N CYS A 187 -12.72 -0.58 -16.21
CA CYS A 187 -12.57 -0.44 -14.77
C CYS A 187 -12.40 1.02 -14.34
N THR A 188 -12.66 1.27 -13.07
CA THR A 188 -12.62 2.60 -12.45
C THR A 188 -11.86 2.57 -11.15
N VAL A 189 -10.88 3.46 -10.98
CA VAL A 189 -10.32 3.81 -9.68
C VAL A 189 -11.02 5.05 -9.17
N HIS A 190 -11.54 4.99 -7.95
CA HIS A 190 -12.24 6.10 -7.33
C HIS A 190 -11.92 6.21 -5.84
N PHE A 191 -12.11 7.39 -5.27
CA PHE A 191 -12.17 7.54 -3.83
C PHE A 191 -13.44 6.89 -3.29
N VAL A 192 -13.35 6.31 -2.10
CA VAL A 192 -14.52 5.72 -1.43
C VAL A 192 -15.18 6.77 -0.56
N ASP A 193 -16.49 6.89 -0.71
CA ASP A 193 -17.38 7.66 0.15
C ASP A 193 -18.38 6.72 0.87
N GLU A 194 -19.43 7.24 1.46
CA GLU A 194 -20.42 6.46 2.21
C GLU A 194 -21.37 5.67 1.31
N ASP A 195 -21.52 6.09 0.05
CA ASP A 195 -22.38 5.45 -0.92
C ASP A 195 -21.62 4.42 -1.76
N LEU A 196 -22.30 3.33 -2.13
CA LEU A 196 -21.69 2.24 -2.88
C LEU A 196 -21.19 2.72 -4.25
N ASP A 197 -19.89 2.56 -4.52
CA ASP A 197 -19.21 2.85 -5.79
C ASP A 197 -19.54 4.25 -6.37
N SER A 198 -19.75 5.23 -5.49
CA SER A 198 -20.29 6.55 -5.82
C SER A 198 -19.26 7.68 -5.72
N GLY A 199 -18.15 7.45 -5.06
CA GLY A 199 -17.15 8.48 -4.77
C GLY A 199 -16.44 9.07 -6.00
N PRO A 200 -15.64 10.13 -5.80
CA PRO A 200 -14.96 10.85 -6.88
C PRO A 200 -14.05 9.95 -7.71
N ILE A 201 -14.23 9.96 -9.02
CA ILE A 201 -13.46 9.14 -9.97
C ILE A 201 -12.08 9.75 -10.19
N LEU A 202 -11.04 8.92 -10.00
CA LEU A 202 -9.65 9.25 -10.25
C LEU A 202 -9.24 8.91 -11.69
N MET A 203 -9.49 7.65 -12.08
CA MET A 203 -9.00 7.12 -13.35
C MET A 203 -9.94 6.03 -13.87
N GLN A 204 -10.07 5.95 -15.19
CA GLN A 204 -10.83 4.89 -15.86
C GLN A 204 -10.03 4.35 -17.04
N ALA A 205 -10.20 3.05 -17.30
CA ALA A 205 -9.70 2.41 -18.51
C ALA A 205 -10.82 1.63 -19.18
N ALA A 206 -10.96 1.82 -20.49
CA ALA A 206 -11.97 1.15 -21.29
C ALA A 206 -11.37 -0.01 -22.05
N VAL A 207 -12.14 -1.09 -22.18
CA VAL A 207 -11.79 -2.26 -23.00
C VAL A 207 -12.97 -2.60 -23.94
N PRO A 208 -12.70 -3.11 -25.16
CA PRO A 208 -13.76 -3.62 -26.03
C PRO A 208 -14.39 -4.89 -25.42
N VAL A 209 -15.68 -5.08 -25.64
CA VAL A 209 -16.36 -6.36 -25.45
C VAL A 209 -16.48 -7.00 -26.83
N LEU A 210 -15.86 -8.17 -27.01
CA LEU A 210 -15.82 -8.90 -28.26
C LEU A 210 -17.07 -9.78 -28.41
N ASP A 211 -17.42 -10.11 -29.63
CA ASP A 211 -18.66 -10.87 -29.88
C ASP A 211 -18.57 -12.33 -29.38
N ASP A 212 -17.36 -12.87 -29.24
CA ASP A 212 -17.05 -14.20 -28.71
C ASP A 212 -16.65 -14.21 -27.23
N ASP A 213 -16.77 -13.08 -26.53
CA ASP A 213 -16.45 -13.02 -25.12
C ASP A 213 -17.39 -13.86 -24.25
N THR A 214 -16.80 -14.53 -23.29
CA THR A 214 -17.46 -15.01 -22.07
C THR A 214 -17.25 -14.03 -20.92
N PRO A 215 -18.01 -14.12 -19.81
CA PRO A 215 -17.72 -13.33 -18.62
C PRO A 215 -16.28 -13.45 -18.15
N GLU A 216 -15.67 -14.62 -18.29
CA GLU A 216 -14.30 -14.90 -17.86
C GLU A 216 -13.26 -14.21 -18.75
N THR A 217 -13.45 -14.25 -20.09
CA THR A 217 -12.51 -13.59 -21.02
C THR A 217 -12.57 -12.08 -20.92
N LEU A 218 -13.78 -11.53 -20.78
CA LEU A 218 -13.97 -10.12 -20.51
C LEU A 218 -13.35 -9.69 -19.17
N SER A 219 -13.59 -10.48 -18.09
CA SER A 219 -13.00 -10.21 -16.78
C SER A 219 -11.48 -10.24 -16.81
N ALA A 220 -10.88 -11.19 -17.53
CA ALA A 220 -9.42 -11.27 -17.68
C ALA A 220 -8.86 -10.03 -18.41
N ARG A 221 -9.57 -9.52 -19.44
CA ARG A 221 -9.18 -8.30 -20.18
C ARG A 221 -9.29 -7.06 -19.29
N ILE A 222 -10.36 -6.93 -18.52
CA ILE A 222 -10.55 -5.83 -17.56
C ILE A 222 -9.45 -5.88 -16.50
N LEU A 223 -9.12 -7.05 -15.96
CA LEU A 223 -8.13 -7.23 -14.91
C LEU A 223 -6.74 -6.71 -15.30
N VAL A 224 -6.34 -6.84 -16.57
CA VAL A 224 -5.07 -6.26 -17.06
C VAL A 224 -5.06 -4.75 -16.88
N GLU A 225 -6.17 -4.09 -17.20
CA GLU A 225 -6.30 -2.65 -17.02
C GLU A 225 -6.43 -2.24 -15.55
N GLU A 226 -7.11 -3.04 -14.71
CA GLU A 226 -7.15 -2.80 -13.27
C GLU A 226 -5.75 -2.74 -12.68
N HIS A 227 -4.90 -3.73 -12.97
CA HIS A 227 -3.52 -3.79 -12.49
C HIS A 227 -2.70 -2.58 -12.91
N ARG A 228 -2.92 -2.08 -14.13
CA ARG A 228 -2.24 -0.92 -14.66
C ARG A 228 -2.69 0.37 -13.98
N ILE A 229 -4.00 0.69 -14.12
CA ILE A 229 -4.51 2.00 -13.68
C ILE A 229 -4.56 2.15 -12.16
N TYR A 230 -4.66 1.05 -11.40
CA TYR A 230 -4.67 1.16 -9.95
C TYR A 230 -3.33 1.66 -9.43
N SER A 231 -2.22 1.11 -9.93
CA SER A 231 -0.88 1.60 -9.58
C SER A 231 -0.64 3.04 -10.05
N GLU A 232 -1.11 3.40 -11.26
CA GLU A 232 -1.01 4.77 -11.79
C GLU A 232 -1.82 5.77 -10.94
N ALA A 233 -3.03 5.40 -10.52
CA ALA A 233 -3.87 6.23 -9.66
C ALA A 233 -3.26 6.41 -8.27
N ILE A 234 -2.71 5.34 -7.66
CA ILE A 234 -1.99 5.43 -6.39
C ILE A 234 -0.80 6.38 -6.55
N ALA A 235 0.04 6.20 -7.57
CA ALA A 235 1.18 7.08 -7.83
C ALA A 235 0.75 8.55 -7.93
N TRP A 236 -0.33 8.84 -8.65
CA TRP A 236 -0.86 10.19 -8.77
C TRP A 236 -1.33 10.76 -7.43
N VAL A 237 -2.11 10.01 -6.66
CA VAL A 237 -2.62 10.45 -5.35
C VAL A 237 -1.48 10.76 -4.39
N LEU A 238 -0.43 9.95 -4.39
CA LEU A 238 0.73 10.13 -3.51
C LEU A 238 1.54 11.39 -3.84
N THR A 239 1.42 11.95 -5.04
CA THR A 239 2.04 13.27 -5.36
C THR A 239 1.37 14.43 -4.62
N GLY A 240 0.13 14.29 -4.18
CA GLY A 240 -0.69 15.38 -3.64
C GLY A 240 -1.14 16.41 -4.69
N ASN A 241 -0.78 16.25 -5.96
CA ASN A 241 -1.09 17.21 -7.04
C ASN A 241 -2.50 16.99 -7.59
N TYR A 242 -3.50 17.10 -6.72
CA TYR A 242 -4.90 17.02 -7.09
C TYR A 242 -5.78 17.79 -6.10
N ARG A 243 -6.98 18.13 -6.54
CA ARG A 243 -8.04 18.61 -5.67
C ARG A 243 -9.36 17.92 -6.02
N ILE A 244 -10.24 17.80 -5.04
CA ILE A 244 -11.56 17.21 -5.19
C ILE A 244 -12.59 18.31 -5.18
N GLU A 245 -13.35 18.44 -6.27
CA GLU A 245 -14.47 19.39 -6.42
C GLU A 245 -15.77 18.62 -6.68
N GLY A 246 -16.57 18.42 -5.64
CA GLY A 246 -17.74 17.55 -5.71
C GLY A 246 -17.31 16.12 -6.07
N ARG A 247 -17.78 15.61 -7.21
CA ARG A 247 -17.41 14.26 -7.71
C ARG A 247 -16.22 14.26 -8.69
N ARG A 248 -15.57 15.38 -8.89
CA ARG A 248 -14.47 15.51 -9.85
C ARG A 248 -13.14 15.56 -9.11
N VAL A 249 -12.19 14.78 -9.56
CA VAL A 249 -10.78 14.89 -9.17
C VAL A 249 -10.04 15.63 -10.27
N ILE A 250 -9.42 16.74 -9.92
CA ILE A 250 -8.78 17.66 -10.87
C ILE A 250 -7.29 17.69 -10.56
N LYS A 251 -6.47 17.48 -11.58
CA LYS A 251 -5.01 17.61 -11.46
C LYS A 251 -4.64 19.07 -11.27
N THR A 252 -3.74 19.34 -10.32
CA THR A 252 -3.19 20.68 -10.01
C THR A 252 -1.74 20.79 -10.43
#